data_fdee29435b75d8664840409572d87500
#
_entry.id   fdee29435b75d8664840409572d87500
#
_cell.length_a   1.000
_cell.length_b   1.000
_cell.length_c   1.000
_cell.angle_alpha   90.00
_cell.angle_beta   90.00
_cell.angle_gamma   90.00
#
_symmetry.space_group_name_H-M   'P 1'
#
loop_
_entity.id
_entity.type
_entity.pdbx_description
1 polymer ?
#
loop_
_entity_poly.entity_id
_entity_poly.type
_entity_poly.pdbx_seq_one_letter_code
_entity_poly.pdbx_strand_id
1 'polypeptide(L)'
;MKESQNTKKNIRTKLNKFMIKQLAAKDIKSYLMAEPNSVLLDVRTHEEWEKIGKPEGEKIGLKTYFLSIQFGKERIFNENFVQEFKNLAINQDRNLLTICRSGARSQFAAELLKKENYTCINISDGFEGNHENVGWKRCGLPC
;
A
#
# COMPACT_ATOMS: atom_id res chain seq x y z
N MET A 1 25.33 -18.39 -25.15
CA MET A 1 25.24 -18.42 -23.69
C MET A 1 25.16 -17.05 -23.06
N LYS A 2 25.96 -16.07 -23.46
CA LYS A 2 25.86 -14.68 -22.90
C LYS A 2 24.54 -14.01 -23.20
N GLU A 3 23.93 -14.21 -24.37
CA GLU A 3 22.63 -13.65 -24.73
C GLU A 3 21.50 -14.20 -23.88
N SER A 4 21.52 -15.51 -23.57
CA SER A 4 20.51 -16.15 -22.72
C SER A 4 20.52 -15.60 -21.29
N GLN A 5 21.70 -15.31 -20.74
CA GLN A 5 21.85 -14.76 -19.40
C GLN A 5 21.37 -13.29 -19.35
N ASN A 6 21.68 -12.51 -20.37
CA ASN A 6 21.22 -11.11 -20.48
C ASN A 6 19.70 -11.03 -20.62
N THR A 7 19.09 -11.94 -21.40
CA THR A 7 17.64 -12.01 -21.55
C THR A 7 16.96 -12.36 -20.23
N LYS A 8 17.49 -13.33 -19.48
CA LYS A 8 16.98 -13.71 -18.16
C LYS A 8 17.09 -12.55 -17.15
N LYS A 9 18.21 -11.83 -17.18
CA LYS A 9 18.44 -10.67 -16.33
C LYS A 9 17.45 -9.52 -16.66
N ASN A 10 17.20 -9.27 -17.94
CA ASN A 10 16.25 -8.25 -18.39
C ASN A 10 14.81 -8.61 -18.02
N ILE A 11 14.42 -9.87 -18.15
CA ILE A 11 13.11 -10.37 -17.73
C ILE A 11 12.95 -10.21 -16.21
N ARG A 12 13.96 -10.61 -15.44
CA ARG A 12 13.96 -10.46 -13.99
C ARG A 12 13.81 -9.00 -13.55
N THR A 13 14.52 -8.09 -14.19
CA THR A 13 14.45 -6.65 -13.93
C THR A 13 13.04 -6.10 -14.25
N LYS A 14 12.47 -6.52 -15.38
CA LYS A 14 11.09 -6.14 -15.75
C LYS A 14 10.06 -6.66 -14.76
N LEU A 15 10.19 -7.93 -14.33
CA LEU A 15 9.29 -8.52 -13.34
C LEU A 15 9.40 -7.80 -12.01
N ASN A 16 10.60 -7.53 -11.54
CA ASN A 16 10.83 -6.79 -10.28
C ASN A 16 10.24 -5.38 -10.33
N LYS A 17 10.24 -4.74 -11.49
CA LYS A 17 9.67 -3.41 -11.67
C LYS A 17 8.17 -3.38 -11.43
N PHE A 18 7.47 -4.50 -11.67
CA PHE A 18 6.02 -4.61 -11.49
C PHE A 18 5.61 -5.36 -10.22
N MET A 19 6.58 -5.99 -9.55
CA MET A 19 6.30 -6.74 -8.31
C MET A 19 6.25 -5.78 -7.12
N ILE A 20 5.17 -5.91 -6.36
CA ILE A 20 4.96 -5.16 -5.12
C ILE A 20 5.22 -6.08 -3.94
N LYS A 21 6.08 -5.65 -3.02
CA LYS A 21 6.32 -6.37 -1.77
C LYS A 21 5.02 -6.44 -0.96
N GLN A 22 4.74 -7.62 -0.41
CA GLN A 22 3.56 -7.86 0.43
C GLN A 22 3.98 -7.91 1.90
N LEU A 23 3.19 -7.29 2.75
CA LEU A 23 3.44 -7.25 4.19
C LEU A 23 2.13 -7.49 4.93
N ALA A 24 2.08 -8.50 5.80
CA ALA A 24 0.91 -8.72 6.63
C ALA A 24 0.83 -7.64 7.73
N ALA A 25 -0.38 -7.25 8.11
CA ALA A 25 -0.59 -6.23 9.13
C ALA A 25 0.13 -6.56 10.45
N LYS A 26 0.12 -7.83 10.85
CA LYS A 26 0.80 -8.29 12.07
C LYS A 26 2.30 -8.03 12.09
N ASP A 27 2.92 -7.85 10.92
CA ASP A 27 4.37 -7.65 10.77
C ASP A 27 4.77 -6.17 10.62
N ILE A 28 3.81 -5.25 10.65
CA ILE A 28 4.07 -3.82 10.44
C ILE A 28 5.02 -3.25 11.49
N LYS A 29 4.80 -3.56 12.77
CA LYS A 29 5.65 -3.02 13.83
C LYS A 29 7.11 -3.44 13.67
N SER A 30 7.39 -4.71 13.36
CA SER A 30 8.76 -5.16 13.10
C SER A 30 9.33 -4.54 11.82
N TYR A 31 8.51 -4.37 10.80
CA TYR A 31 8.93 -3.69 9.57
C TYR A 31 9.37 -2.26 9.84
N LEU A 32 8.61 -1.51 10.65
CA LEU A 32 8.93 -0.13 11.01
C LEU A 32 10.21 0.01 11.82
N MET A 33 10.57 -0.99 12.60
CA MET A 33 11.85 -1.00 13.32
C MET A 33 13.04 -1.03 12.35
N ALA A 34 12.91 -1.77 11.25
CA ALA A 34 13.95 -1.83 10.21
C ALA A 34 13.84 -0.67 9.22
N GLU A 35 12.65 -0.18 8.96
CA GLU A 35 12.37 0.85 7.95
C GLU A 35 11.53 1.99 8.55
N PRO A 36 12.13 2.81 9.45
CA PRO A 36 11.38 3.88 10.12
C PRO A 36 10.94 5.01 9.19
N ASN A 37 11.54 5.12 8.01
CA ASN A 37 11.21 6.15 7.01
C ASN A 37 10.04 5.69 6.14
N SER A 38 8.92 5.33 6.77
CA SER A 38 7.73 4.81 6.10
C SER A 38 6.51 5.66 6.38
N VAL A 39 5.57 5.67 5.44
CA VAL A 39 4.25 6.31 5.57
C VAL A 39 3.18 5.31 5.15
N LEU A 40 1.95 5.53 5.58
CA LEU A 40 0.80 4.71 5.24
C LEU A 40 -0.16 5.49 4.36
N LEU A 41 -0.63 4.87 3.29
CA LEU A 41 -1.67 5.42 2.43
C LEU A 41 -2.89 4.49 2.44
N ASP A 42 -3.97 4.95 3.06
CA ASP A 42 -5.24 4.24 3.08
C ASP A 42 -6.05 4.67 1.86
N VAL A 43 -6.33 3.72 0.96
CA VAL A 43 -6.99 4.00 -0.32
C VAL A 43 -8.47 3.61 -0.32
N ARG A 44 -9.03 3.35 0.87
CA ARG A 44 -10.45 3.01 1.02
C ARG A 44 -11.34 4.24 0.77
N THR A 45 -12.63 4.06 0.92
CA THR A 45 -13.63 5.12 0.75
C THR A 45 -13.89 5.86 2.07
N HIS A 46 -14.43 7.07 1.97
CA HIS A 46 -14.90 7.84 3.13
C HIS A 46 -15.93 7.07 3.97
N GLU A 47 -16.80 6.30 3.32
CA GLU A 47 -17.80 5.49 4.00
C GLU A 47 -17.16 4.41 4.87
N GLU A 48 -16.10 3.76 4.36
CA GLU A 48 -15.37 2.77 5.13
C GLU A 48 -14.68 3.41 6.34
N TRP A 49 -14.07 4.58 6.16
CA TRP A 49 -13.43 5.30 7.26
C TRP A 49 -14.41 5.67 8.37
N GLU A 50 -15.61 6.11 8.01
CA GLU A 50 -16.62 6.51 8.96
C GLU A 50 -17.29 5.32 9.66
N LYS A 51 -17.65 4.28 8.91
CA LYS A 51 -18.46 3.16 9.42
C LYS A 51 -17.63 2.04 10.03
N ILE A 52 -16.44 1.78 9.47
CA ILE A 52 -15.61 0.66 9.88
C ILE A 52 -14.47 1.09 10.81
N GLY A 53 -13.98 2.32 10.63
CA GLY A 53 -12.87 2.86 11.39
C GLY A 53 -11.65 3.15 10.51
N LYS A 54 -10.63 3.73 11.13
CA LYS A 54 -9.41 4.18 10.45
C LYS A 54 -8.17 3.62 11.15
N PRO A 55 -7.10 3.30 10.39
CA PRO A 55 -5.83 3.03 11.04
C PRO A 55 -5.27 4.31 11.66
N GLU A 56 -4.85 4.23 12.91
CA GLU A 56 -4.21 5.34 13.62
C GLU A 56 -2.70 5.14 13.61
N GLY A 57 -2.12 5.17 12.42
CA GLY A 57 -0.70 4.90 12.20
C GLY A 57 0.24 5.80 12.98
N GLU A 58 -0.14 7.07 13.20
CA GLU A 58 0.67 8.02 13.96
C GLU A 58 1.03 7.50 15.36
N LYS A 59 0.16 6.70 15.97
CA LYS A 59 0.41 6.11 17.31
C LYS A 59 1.56 5.11 17.31
N ILE A 60 1.98 4.61 16.15
CA ILE A 60 3.13 3.72 16.01
C ILE A 60 4.25 4.34 15.15
N GLY A 61 4.23 5.67 14.98
CA GLY A 61 5.24 6.36 14.20
C GLY A 61 5.07 6.26 12.69
N LEU A 62 3.88 5.91 12.23
CA LEU A 62 3.56 5.72 10.82
C LEU A 62 2.55 6.79 10.36
N LYS A 63 3.06 7.88 9.78
CA LYS A 63 2.19 8.95 9.29
C LYS A 63 1.21 8.38 8.26
N THR A 64 -0.09 8.67 8.43
CA THR A 64 -1.16 8.08 7.65
C THR A 64 -1.86 9.12 6.80
N TYR A 65 -1.99 8.81 5.51
CA TYR A 65 -2.70 9.62 4.52
C TYR A 65 -3.92 8.84 4.03
N PHE A 66 -4.95 9.57 3.64
CA PHE A 66 -6.22 9.01 3.18
C PHE A 66 -6.55 9.54 1.79
N LEU A 67 -6.66 8.65 0.81
CA LEU A 67 -6.94 9.04 -0.57
C LEU A 67 -7.63 7.88 -1.30
N SER A 68 -8.92 8.04 -1.59
CA SER A 68 -9.70 6.97 -2.22
C SER A 68 -9.24 6.67 -3.64
N ILE A 69 -9.00 5.39 -3.93
CA ILE A 69 -8.68 4.95 -5.30
C ILE A 69 -9.95 4.71 -6.12
N GLN A 70 -11.08 4.48 -5.47
CA GLN A 70 -12.37 4.32 -6.13
C GLN A 70 -13.49 4.84 -5.25
N PHE A 71 -14.63 5.13 -5.85
CA PHE A 71 -15.78 5.74 -5.18
C PHE A 71 -17.03 4.87 -5.34
N GLY A 72 -17.87 4.89 -4.29
CA GLY A 72 -19.23 4.38 -4.32
C GLY A 72 -19.36 2.87 -4.43
N LYS A 73 -20.60 2.41 -4.43
CA LYS A 73 -20.94 0.98 -4.56
C LYS A 73 -20.59 0.42 -5.93
N GLU A 74 -20.56 1.26 -6.94
CA GLU A 74 -20.25 0.89 -8.33
C GLU A 74 -18.73 0.80 -8.56
N ARG A 75 -17.92 1.11 -7.56
CA ARG A 75 -16.46 1.03 -7.60
C ARG A 75 -15.85 1.80 -8.77
N ILE A 76 -16.27 3.05 -8.93
CA ILE A 76 -15.78 3.92 -9.98
C ILE A 76 -14.35 4.35 -9.64
N PHE A 77 -13.41 4.06 -10.53
CA PHE A 77 -12.00 4.42 -10.37
C PHE A 77 -11.84 5.95 -10.26
N ASN A 78 -11.02 6.40 -9.31
CA ASN A 78 -10.66 7.81 -9.18
C ASN A 78 -9.61 8.16 -10.23
N GLU A 79 -10.02 8.72 -11.34
CA GLU A 79 -9.11 9.10 -12.46
C GLU A 79 -8.06 10.12 -12.06
N ASN A 80 -8.31 10.87 -10.99
CA ASN A 80 -7.38 11.89 -10.48
C ASN A 80 -6.46 11.35 -9.37
N PHE A 81 -6.48 10.04 -9.11
CA PHE A 81 -5.76 9.43 -7.99
C PHE A 81 -4.27 9.78 -7.98
N VAL A 82 -3.58 9.60 -9.10
CA VAL A 82 -2.14 9.87 -9.19
C VAL A 82 -1.85 11.36 -8.96
N GLN A 83 -2.65 12.25 -9.57
CA GLN A 83 -2.47 13.69 -9.39
C GLN A 83 -2.75 14.12 -7.95
N GLU A 84 -3.82 13.64 -7.35
CA GLU A 84 -4.14 13.92 -5.95
C GLU A 84 -3.06 13.38 -5.01
N PHE A 85 -2.51 12.20 -5.32
CA PHE A 85 -1.37 11.66 -4.57
C PHE A 85 -0.16 12.58 -4.67
N LYS A 86 0.17 13.07 -5.85
CA LYS A 86 1.29 14.01 -6.03
C LYS A 86 1.10 15.28 -5.21
N ASN A 87 -0.14 15.74 -5.07
CA ASN A 87 -0.48 16.91 -4.26
C ASN A 87 -0.24 16.71 -2.76
N LEU A 88 -0.15 15.47 -2.29
CA LEU A 88 0.21 15.18 -0.91
C LEU A 88 1.69 15.47 -0.62
N ALA A 89 2.50 15.62 -1.66
CA ALA A 89 3.93 15.96 -1.59
C ALA A 89 4.74 15.01 -0.69
N ILE A 90 4.45 13.72 -0.76
CA ILE A 90 5.21 12.69 -0.04
C ILE A 90 6.54 12.50 -0.77
N ASN A 91 7.65 12.55 -0.03
CA ASN A 91 8.98 12.39 -0.60
C ASN A 91 9.17 10.97 -1.13
N GLN A 92 9.78 10.84 -2.31
CA GLN A 92 10.05 9.56 -2.97
C GLN A 92 11.02 8.65 -2.21
N ASP A 93 11.79 9.18 -1.26
CA ASP A 93 12.67 8.37 -0.42
C ASP A 93 11.92 7.62 0.71
N ARG A 94 10.64 7.93 0.92
CA ARG A 94 9.81 7.25 1.91
C ARG A 94 9.33 5.91 1.37
N ASN A 95 9.28 4.90 2.25
CA ASN A 95 8.61 3.65 1.94
C ASN A 95 7.09 3.86 2.07
N LEU A 96 6.36 3.56 1.03
CA LEU A 96 4.92 3.79 0.98
C LEU A 96 4.16 2.49 1.21
N LEU A 97 3.57 2.36 2.39
CA LEU A 97 2.70 1.23 2.72
C LEU A 97 1.29 1.57 2.26
N THR A 98 0.69 0.70 1.44
CA THR A 98 -0.67 0.90 0.94
C THR A 98 -1.63 -0.07 1.61
N ILE A 99 -2.80 0.41 2.02
CA ILE A 99 -3.80 -0.39 2.70
C ILE A 99 -5.20 -0.15 2.14
N CYS A 100 -5.96 -1.22 2.01
CA CYS A 100 -7.39 -1.16 1.72
C CYS A 100 -8.14 -2.12 2.64
N ARG A 101 -9.29 -2.64 2.25
CA ARG A 101 -10.05 -3.56 3.10
C ARG A 101 -9.35 -4.91 3.29
N SER A 102 -8.94 -5.54 2.18
CA SER A 102 -8.39 -6.91 2.17
C SER A 102 -7.20 -7.13 1.24
N GLY A 103 -6.66 -6.07 0.66
CA GLY A 103 -5.41 -6.10 -0.10
C GLY A 103 -5.48 -5.83 -1.60
N ALA A 104 -6.63 -5.93 -2.25
CA ALA A 104 -6.73 -5.84 -3.72
C ALA A 104 -6.62 -4.41 -4.26
N ARG A 105 -7.40 -3.48 -3.73
CA ARG A 105 -7.36 -2.06 -4.17
C ARG A 105 -6.01 -1.42 -3.89
N SER A 106 -5.43 -1.74 -2.74
CA SER A 106 -4.12 -1.21 -2.33
C SER A 106 -2.98 -1.80 -3.16
N GLN A 107 -3.12 -3.05 -3.61
CA GLN A 107 -2.18 -3.63 -4.57
C GLN A 107 -2.18 -2.82 -5.88
N PHE A 108 -3.36 -2.51 -6.40
CA PHE A 108 -3.48 -1.71 -7.62
C PHE A 108 -2.91 -0.30 -7.43
N ALA A 109 -3.22 0.33 -6.29
CA ALA A 109 -2.65 1.64 -5.95
C ALA A 109 -1.12 1.59 -5.92
N ALA A 110 -0.55 0.58 -5.29
CA ALA A 110 0.90 0.39 -5.22
C ALA A 110 1.52 0.25 -6.61
N GLU A 111 0.87 -0.49 -7.50
CA GLU A 111 1.34 -0.64 -8.89
C GLU A 111 1.37 0.69 -9.64
N LEU A 112 0.33 1.51 -9.49
CA LEU A 112 0.27 2.84 -10.08
C LEU A 112 1.38 3.75 -9.55
N LEU A 113 1.61 3.74 -8.23
CA LEU A 113 2.57 4.63 -7.58
C LEU A 113 4.01 4.17 -7.78
N LYS A 114 4.23 2.87 -7.96
CA LYS A 114 5.54 2.35 -8.33
C LYS A 114 5.99 2.91 -9.69
N LYS A 115 5.06 3.06 -10.62
CA LYS A 115 5.34 3.70 -11.92
C LYS A 115 5.74 5.17 -11.77
N GLU A 116 5.36 5.80 -10.67
CA GLU A 116 5.74 7.18 -10.33
C GLU A 116 7.02 7.23 -9.47
N ASN A 117 7.78 6.13 -9.45
CA ASN A 117 9.07 6.00 -8.77
C ASN A 117 9.00 5.99 -7.23
N TYR A 118 7.88 5.55 -6.68
CA TYR A 118 7.77 5.30 -5.24
C TYR A 118 8.08 3.85 -4.91
N THR A 119 8.70 3.62 -3.76
CA THR A 119 8.88 2.27 -3.19
C THR A 119 7.60 1.90 -2.44
N CYS A 120 6.86 0.95 -2.96
CA CYS A 120 5.54 0.59 -2.44
C CYS A 120 5.53 -0.80 -1.83
N ILE A 121 4.84 -0.92 -0.70
CA ILE A 121 4.64 -2.18 0.03
C ILE A 121 3.12 -2.29 0.26
N ASN A 122 2.51 -3.36 -0.21
CA ASN A 122 1.09 -3.59 0.00
C ASN A 122 0.84 -4.30 1.34
N ILE A 123 -0.08 -3.77 2.14
CA ILE A 123 -0.55 -4.47 3.34
C ILE A 123 -1.53 -5.55 2.86
N SER A 124 -1.04 -6.77 2.74
CA SER A 124 -1.68 -7.86 2.00
C SER A 124 -3.04 -8.30 2.54
N ASP A 125 -3.29 -8.16 3.83
CA ASP A 125 -4.56 -8.51 4.47
C ASP A 125 -5.42 -7.27 4.79
N GLY A 126 -4.91 -6.08 4.53
CA GLY A 126 -5.65 -4.83 4.67
C GLY A 126 -6.10 -4.51 6.08
N PHE A 127 -7.14 -3.72 6.18
CA PHE A 127 -7.71 -3.27 7.45
C PHE A 127 -8.59 -4.33 8.11
N GLU A 128 -9.34 -5.10 7.33
CA GLU A 128 -10.31 -6.07 7.83
C GLU A 128 -9.88 -7.53 7.68
N GLY A 129 -8.77 -7.80 7.01
CA GLY A 129 -8.25 -9.16 6.87
C GLY A 129 -8.68 -9.89 5.60
N ASN A 130 -8.13 -11.08 5.42
CA ASN A 130 -8.43 -12.00 4.33
C ASN A 130 -8.37 -13.45 4.83
N HIS A 131 -8.26 -14.43 3.95
CA HIS A 131 -8.20 -15.87 4.30
C HIS A 131 -6.97 -16.23 5.13
N GLU A 132 -5.89 -15.51 4.98
CA GLU A 132 -4.59 -15.86 5.56
C GLU A 132 -4.30 -15.12 6.86
N ASN A 133 -4.73 -13.87 6.96
CA ASN A 133 -4.38 -12.98 8.07
C ASN A 133 -5.58 -12.11 8.46
N VAL A 134 -5.56 -11.63 9.71
CA VAL A 134 -6.73 -10.99 10.33
C VAL A 134 -6.90 -9.50 10.06
N GLY A 135 -5.90 -8.86 9.45
CA GLY A 135 -5.93 -7.44 9.14
C GLY A 135 -5.53 -6.52 10.29
N TRP A 136 -5.36 -5.25 9.96
CA TRP A 136 -4.95 -4.19 10.90
C TRP A 136 -5.84 -4.14 12.14
N LYS A 137 -7.15 -4.12 11.93
CA LYS A 137 -8.14 -3.92 12.98
C LYS A 137 -8.11 -4.98 14.08
N ARG A 138 -7.77 -6.22 13.72
CA ARG A 138 -7.84 -7.38 14.63
C ARG A 138 -6.50 -7.90 15.11
N CYS A 139 -5.39 -7.33 14.65
CA CYS A 139 -4.06 -7.80 15.06
C CYS A 139 -3.42 -6.95 16.16
N GLY A 140 -4.19 -6.08 16.79
CA GLY A 140 -3.69 -5.25 17.90
C GLY A 140 -3.08 -3.91 17.49
N LEU A 141 -3.18 -3.53 16.24
CA LEU A 141 -2.72 -2.21 15.79
C LEU A 141 -3.75 -1.13 16.13
N PRO A 142 -3.32 0.12 16.36
CA PRO A 142 -4.24 1.19 16.78
C PRO A 142 -5.20 1.61 15.68
N CYS A 143 -6.46 1.72 16.04
CA CYS A 143 -7.51 2.19 15.12
C CYS A 143 -8.72 2.76 15.88
#